data_a7ba818bac2b9570a233707f2f5f3194
#
_entry.id   a7ba818bac2b9570a233707f2f5f3194
#
_cell.length_a   1.000
_cell.length_b   1.000
_cell.length_c   1.000
_cell.angle_alpha   90.00
_cell.angle_beta   90.00
_cell.angle_gamma   90.00
#
_symmetry.space_group_name_H-M   'P 1'
#
loop_
_entity.id
_entity.type
_entity.pdbx_description
1 polymer ?
#
loop_
_entity_poly.entity_id
_entity_poly.type
_entity_poly.pdbx_seq_one_letter_code
_entity_poly.pdbx_strand_id
1 'polypeptide(L)'
;EFLAQGTIYPDVIESAGAASGKAKVIKSHHNVGGLPDDMHFELVEPLKELFKDEVREIGVRLGLAKKMLYRHPFPGPGLGVRILGHVKKEYADILRQADHIFMEELNNHDLYDKVDQAFAVFLPVKSVGVTGDERRYDYVIALRAVETIDFMTARWARLPYDFLDHVSNRIMNEISRVS
;
A
#
# COMPACT_ATOMS: atom_id res chain seq x y z
N GLU A 1 -0.58 -33.96 3.58
CA GLU A 1 0.10 -32.72 3.20
C GLU A 1 -0.59 -31.54 3.87
N PHE A 2 0.14 -30.45 4.17
CA PHE A 2 -0.37 -29.28 4.88
C PHE A 2 -0.18 -28.02 4.06
N LEU A 3 -1.16 -27.08 4.13
CA LEU A 3 -1.06 -25.73 3.60
C LEU A 3 -1.06 -24.73 4.77
N ALA A 4 0.05 -24.04 4.96
CA ALA A 4 0.14 -22.98 5.95
C ALA A 4 -0.39 -21.67 5.39
N GLN A 5 -1.29 -21.00 6.12
CA GLN A 5 -1.83 -19.71 5.78
C GLN A 5 -1.65 -18.69 6.90
N GLY A 6 -1.44 -17.43 6.53
CA GLY A 6 -1.32 -16.31 7.45
C GLY A 6 -2.66 -15.62 7.77
N THR A 7 -3.76 -16.37 7.75
CA THR A 7 -5.09 -15.87 8.14
C THR A 7 -5.05 -15.28 9.54
N ILE A 8 -5.63 -14.11 9.74
CA ILE A 8 -5.78 -13.44 11.03
C ILE A 8 -7.27 -13.27 11.38
N TYR A 9 -7.57 -12.97 12.64
CA TYR A 9 -8.96 -12.89 13.10
C TYR A 9 -9.85 -11.89 12.33
N PRO A 10 -9.40 -10.70 11.94
CA PRO A 10 -10.16 -9.81 11.06
C PRO A 10 -10.59 -10.45 9.72
N ASP A 11 -9.74 -11.29 9.12
CA ASP A 11 -10.06 -11.99 7.87
C ASP A 11 -11.23 -12.97 8.05
N VAL A 12 -11.28 -13.63 9.23
CA VAL A 12 -12.35 -14.56 9.59
C VAL A 12 -13.68 -13.82 9.78
N ILE A 13 -13.67 -12.70 10.52
CA ILE A 13 -14.89 -11.91 10.78
C ILE A 13 -15.45 -11.30 9.49
N GLU A 14 -14.58 -10.71 8.67
CA GLU A 14 -14.98 -10.08 7.41
C GLU A 14 -15.55 -11.09 6.40
N SER A 15 -15.07 -12.33 6.44
CA SER A 15 -15.58 -13.42 5.59
C SER A 15 -16.88 -14.02 6.14
N ALA A 16 -17.05 -14.10 7.46
CA ALA A 16 -18.26 -14.60 8.10
C ALA A 16 -19.49 -13.70 7.84
N GLY A 17 -19.28 -12.38 7.69
CA GLY A 17 -20.35 -11.44 7.34
C GLY A 17 -21.00 -11.71 5.98
N ALA A 18 -20.30 -12.35 5.06
CA ALA A 18 -20.80 -12.74 3.75
C ALA A 18 -21.82 -13.89 3.82
N ALA A 19 -21.68 -14.81 4.76
CA ALA A 19 -22.58 -15.95 4.94
C ALA A 19 -23.98 -15.55 5.49
N SER A 20 -24.09 -14.39 6.14
CA SER A 20 -25.34 -13.88 6.72
C SER A 20 -26.22 -13.08 5.74
N GLY A 21 -25.77 -12.83 4.51
CA GLY A 21 -26.53 -12.15 3.44
C GLY A 21 -26.85 -10.66 3.68
N LYS A 22 -26.38 -10.06 4.77
CA LYS A 22 -26.71 -8.68 5.15
C LYS A 22 -25.57 -7.67 5.00
N ALA A 23 -24.36 -8.12 4.75
CA ALA A 23 -23.21 -7.24 4.53
C ALA A 23 -22.61 -7.48 3.14
N LYS A 24 -22.27 -6.42 2.42
CA LYS A 24 -21.46 -6.55 1.20
C LYS A 24 -20.09 -7.08 1.59
N VAL A 25 -19.60 -8.10 0.86
CA VAL A 25 -18.24 -8.62 1.00
C VAL A 25 -17.25 -7.49 0.78
N ILE A 26 -16.59 -7.05 1.83
CA ILE A 26 -15.62 -5.94 1.75
C ILE A 26 -14.29 -6.42 1.15
N LYS A 27 -13.95 -7.69 1.37
CA LYS A 27 -12.73 -8.31 0.85
C LYS A 27 -13.06 -9.64 0.18
N SER A 28 -12.94 -9.70 -1.13
CA SER A 28 -13.15 -10.93 -1.94
C SER A 28 -11.86 -11.70 -2.24
N HIS A 29 -10.72 -11.28 -1.70
CA HIS A 29 -9.39 -11.80 -2.06
C HIS A 29 -8.70 -12.56 -0.92
N HIS A 30 -9.38 -12.79 0.19
CA HIS A 30 -8.89 -13.66 1.25
C HIS A 30 -9.35 -15.10 1.00
N ASN A 31 -8.44 -16.05 1.19
CA ASN A 31 -8.71 -17.48 0.99
C ASN A 31 -9.58 -18.11 2.09
N VAL A 32 -10.20 -17.32 2.96
CA VAL A 32 -11.12 -17.81 3.98
C VAL A 32 -12.42 -18.24 3.30
N GLY A 33 -12.64 -19.56 3.21
CA GLY A 33 -13.81 -20.14 2.53
C GLY A 33 -13.76 -20.07 0.99
N GLY A 34 -12.64 -19.70 0.38
CA GLY A 34 -12.48 -19.60 -1.07
C GLY A 34 -11.49 -20.61 -1.66
N LEU A 35 -11.02 -21.56 -0.86
CA LEU A 35 -10.16 -22.63 -1.37
C LEU A 35 -11.00 -23.65 -2.17
N PRO A 36 -10.46 -24.20 -3.26
CA PRO A 36 -11.15 -25.25 -4.03
C PRO A 36 -11.52 -26.47 -3.18
N ASP A 37 -12.73 -27.01 -3.36
CA ASP A 37 -13.23 -28.15 -2.60
C ASP A 37 -12.44 -29.45 -2.88
N ASP A 38 -11.67 -29.47 -3.97
CA ASP A 38 -10.84 -30.60 -4.38
C ASP A 38 -9.41 -30.56 -3.80
N MET A 39 -9.11 -29.56 -2.98
CA MET A 39 -7.82 -29.48 -2.27
C MET A 39 -7.74 -30.49 -1.12
N HIS A 40 -6.81 -31.41 -1.24
CA HIS A 40 -6.55 -32.46 -0.22
C HIS A 40 -5.50 -32.06 0.82
N PHE A 41 -5.41 -30.76 1.17
CA PHE A 41 -4.49 -30.28 2.21
C PHE A 41 -5.23 -29.99 3.51
N GLU A 42 -4.60 -30.29 4.62
CA GLU A 42 -5.01 -29.79 5.93
C GLU A 42 -4.48 -28.37 6.11
N LEU A 43 -5.34 -27.46 6.58
CA LEU A 43 -4.96 -26.06 6.80
C LEU A 43 -4.24 -25.90 8.16
N VAL A 44 -3.12 -25.17 8.14
CA VAL A 44 -2.41 -24.75 9.32
C VAL A 44 -2.48 -23.21 9.41
N GLU A 45 -3.33 -22.71 10.30
CA GLU A 45 -3.64 -21.27 10.44
C GLU A 45 -3.33 -20.80 11.88
N PRO A 46 -2.07 -20.74 12.28
CA PRO A 46 -1.69 -20.49 13.66
C PRO A 46 -2.03 -19.09 14.17
N LEU A 47 -2.37 -18.15 13.28
CA LEU A 47 -2.63 -16.76 13.60
C LEU A 47 -4.12 -16.39 13.54
N LYS A 48 -5.00 -17.34 13.24
CA LYS A 48 -6.39 -17.06 12.88
C LYS A 48 -7.26 -16.49 14.01
N GLU A 49 -6.81 -16.61 15.25
CA GLU A 49 -7.48 -16.07 16.43
C GLU A 49 -6.83 -14.76 16.93
N LEU A 50 -5.85 -14.25 16.22
CA LEU A 50 -5.06 -13.08 16.62
C LEU A 50 -5.40 -11.85 15.78
N PHE A 51 -5.36 -10.68 16.41
CA PHE A 51 -5.38 -9.40 15.72
C PHE A 51 -3.99 -9.05 15.19
N LYS A 52 -3.95 -8.10 14.26
CA LYS A 52 -2.72 -7.72 13.56
C LYS A 52 -1.63 -7.16 14.47
N ASP A 53 -2.01 -6.44 15.51
CA ASP A 53 -1.11 -5.90 16.54
C ASP A 53 -0.49 -7.03 17.38
N GLU A 54 -1.29 -8.03 17.77
CA GLU A 54 -0.82 -9.21 18.49
C GLU A 54 0.17 -10.03 17.64
N VAL A 55 -0.14 -10.22 16.35
CA VAL A 55 0.77 -10.89 15.41
C VAL A 55 2.11 -10.14 15.29
N ARG A 56 2.08 -8.80 15.25
CA ARG A 56 3.28 -7.96 15.23
C ARG A 56 4.10 -8.13 16.51
N GLU A 57 3.44 -8.16 17.67
CA GLU A 57 4.11 -8.38 18.96
C GLU A 57 4.80 -9.74 19.02
N ILE A 58 4.13 -10.80 18.56
CA ILE A 58 4.72 -12.14 18.43
C ILE A 58 5.94 -12.10 17.50
N GLY A 59 5.82 -11.41 16.35
CA GLY A 59 6.93 -11.25 15.42
C GLY A 59 8.15 -10.57 16.05
N VAL A 60 7.93 -9.53 16.88
CA VAL A 60 9.02 -8.89 17.63
C VAL A 60 9.68 -9.87 18.60
N ARG A 61 8.90 -10.66 19.35
CA ARG A 61 9.40 -11.68 20.28
C ARG A 61 10.16 -12.81 19.58
N LEU A 62 9.79 -13.12 18.35
CA LEU A 62 10.51 -14.07 17.48
C LEU A 62 11.78 -13.49 16.84
N GLY A 63 12.11 -12.22 17.10
CA GLY A 63 13.32 -11.57 16.59
C GLY A 63 13.21 -11.06 15.15
N LEU A 64 12.01 -10.95 14.59
CA LEU A 64 11.82 -10.36 13.26
C LEU A 64 12.13 -8.85 13.28
N ALA A 65 12.76 -8.37 12.23
CA ALA A 65 13.11 -6.95 12.11
C ALA A 65 11.86 -6.05 12.12
N LYS A 66 11.85 -5.01 12.94
CA LYS A 66 10.74 -4.06 13.05
C LYS A 66 10.32 -3.50 11.68
N LYS A 67 11.28 -3.20 10.80
CA LYS A 67 11.03 -2.72 9.44
C LYS A 67 10.16 -3.67 8.60
N MET A 68 10.22 -4.97 8.85
CA MET A 68 9.36 -5.97 8.19
C MET A 68 7.96 -6.00 8.81
N LEU A 69 7.88 -5.94 10.13
CA LEU A 69 6.62 -6.08 10.88
C LEU A 69 5.71 -4.86 10.74
N TYR A 70 6.30 -3.66 10.73
CA TYR A 70 5.59 -2.38 10.72
C TYR A 70 5.59 -1.68 9.36
N ARG A 71 5.95 -2.41 8.29
CA ARG A 71 5.81 -1.85 6.95
C ARG A 71 4.36 -1.47 6.65
N HIS A 72 4.18 -0.40 5.89
CA HIS A 72 2.85 0.00 5.43
C HIS A 72 2.15 -1.12 4.66
N PRO A 73 0.83 -1.26 4.80
CA PRO A 73 0.08 -2.24 4.02
C PRO A 73 0.19 -1.89 2.53
N PHE A 74 0.44 -2.91 1.73
CA PHE A 74 0.59 -2.79 0.29
C PHE A 74 -0.57 -3.53 -0.39
N PRO A 75 -1.27 -2.92 -1.37
CA PRO A 75 -2.34 -3.61 -2.08
C PRO A 75 -1.81 -4.87 -2.77
N GLY A 76 -2.57 -5.97 -2.70
CA GLY A 76 -2.18 -7.26 -3.27
C GLY A 76 -1.74 -7.20 -4.74
N PRO A 77 -2.43 -6.47 -5.66
CA PRO A 77 -2.00 -6.31 -7.05
C PRO A 77 -0.73 -5.46 -7.24
N GLY A 78 -0.16 -4.89 -6.17
CA GLY A 78 1.09 -4.16 -6.20
C GLY A 78 1.01 -2.84 -6.97
N LEU A 79 2.05 -2.54 -7.76
CA LEU A 79 2.13 -1.29 -8.52
C LEU A 79 1.01 -1.12 -9.56
N GLY A 80 0.44 -2.21 -10.06
CA GLY A 80 -0.57 -2.16 -11.11
C GLY A 80 -1.80 -1.33 -10.74
N VAL A 81 -2.29 -1.41 -9.49
CA VAL A 81 -3.47 -0.64 -9.03
C VAL A 81 -3.16 0.84 -8.77
N ARG A 82 -1.90 1.21 -8.77
CA ARG A 82 -1.45 2.60 -8.58
C ARG A 82 -1.24 3.32 -9.93
N ILE A 83 -1.49 2.65 -11.04
CA ILE A 83 -1.52 3.24 -12.38
C ILE A 83 -2.99 3.38 -12.78
N LEU A 84 -3.51 4.60 -12.81
CA LEU A 84 -4.92 4.86 -13.10
C LEU A 84 -5.16 4.80 -14.62
N GLY A 85 -5.29 3.59 -15.15
CA GLY A 85 -5.51 3.35 -16.57
C GLY A 85 -4.77 2.12 -17.06
N HIS A 86 -4.36 2.15 -18.31
CA HIS A 86 -3.65 1.05 -18.94
C HIS A 86 -2.25 0.85 -18.33
N VAL A 87 -1.97 -0.35 -17.83
CA VAL A 87 -0.66 -0.66 -17.22
C VAL A 87 0.39 -0.85 -18.32
N LYS A 88 1.39 0.03 -18.32
CA LYS A 88 2.56 -0.03 -19.22
C LYS A 88 3.83 -0.08 -18.39
N LYS A 89 4.86 -0.73 -18.95
CA LYS A 89 6.17 -0.81 -18.31
C LYS A 89 6.75 0.57 -18.01
N GLU A 90 6.69 1.49 -18.96
CA GLU A 90 7.18 2.87 -18.78
C GLU A 90 6.51 3.61 -17.63
N TYR A 91 5.20 3.42 -17.43
CA TYR A 91 4.44 4.02 -16.31
C TYR A 91 4.83 3.41 -14.96
N ALA A 92 5.03 2.09 -14.96
CA ALA A 92 5.50 1.39 -13.76
C ALA A 92 6.94 1.80 -13.38
N ASP A 93 7.80 2.07 -14.35
CA ASP A 93 9.18 2.50 -14.11
C ASP A 93 9.22 3.93 -13.51
N ILE A 94 8.41 4.85 -14.04
CA ILE A 94 8.23 6.20 -13.47
C ILE A 94 7.66 6.11 -12.05
N LEU A 95 6.61 5.32 -11.87
CA LEU A 95 5.95 5.17 -10.57
C LEU A 95 6.90 4.58 -9.50
N ARG A 96 7.74 3.60 -9.85
CA ARG A 96 8.72 3.05 -8.91
C ARG A 96 9.72 4.09 -8.43
N GLN A 97 10.19 4.96 -9.32
CA GLN A 97 11.11 6.02 -8.96
C GLN A 97 10.44 7.04 -8.04
N ALA A 98 9.22 7.48 -8.36
CA ALA A 98 8.47 8.42 -7.53
C ALA A 98 8.13 7.83 -6.16
N ASP A 99 7.70 6.57 -6.11
CA ASP A 99 7.41 5.86 -4.86
C ASP A 99 8.67 5.69 -4.01
N HIS A 100 9.80 5.39 -4.63
CA HIS A 100 11.08 5.27 -3.95
C HIS A 100 11.49 6.58 -3.28
N ILE A 101 11.47 7.70 -4.02
CA ILE A 101 11.79 9.04 -3.49
C ILE A 101 10.86 9.37 -2.31
N PHE A 102 9.56 9.15 -2.47
CA PHE A 102 8.60 9.45 -1.41
C PHE A 102 8.85 8.62 -0.14
N MET A 103 9.08 7.31 -0.28
CA MET A 103 9.38 6.44 0.86
C MET A 103 10.72 6.77 1.52
N GLU A 104 11.73 7.09 0.73
CA GLU A 104 13.04 7.52 1.22
C GLU A 104 12.91 8.78 2.07
N GLU A 105 12.21 9.80 1.56
CA GLU A 105 12.04 11.07 2.27
C GLU A 105 11.15 10.94 3.52
N LEU A 106 10.12 10.09 3.50
CA LEU A 106 9.36 9.79 4.72
C LEU A 106 10.25 9.21 5.82
N ASN A 107 11.20 8.35 5.47
CA ASN A 107 12.15 7.80 6.44
C ASN A 107 13.18 8.85 6.88
N ASN A 108 13.73 9.64 5.96
CA ASN A 108 14.74 10.67 6.26
C ASN A 108 14.23 11.77 7.21
N HIS A 109 12.92 12.03 7.17
CA HIS A 109 12.26 13.05 7.99
C HIS A 109 11.49 12.49 9.20
N ASP A 110 11.68 11.21 9.54
CA ASP A 110 10.99 10.53 10.65
C ASP A 110 9.44 10.63 10.55
N LEU A 111 8.91 10.60 9.32
CA LEU A 111 7.48 10.68 9.03
C LEU A 111 6.87 9.31 8.67
N TYR A 112 7.70 8.32 8.37
CA TYR A 112 7.21 7.00 7.94
C TYR A 112 6.29 6.34 8.97
N ASP A 113 6.69 6.37 10.24
CA ASP A 113 5.91 5.78 11.34
C ASP A 113 4.74 6.68 11.82
N LYS A 114 4.62 7.90 11.28
CA LYS A 114 3.53 8.83 11.60
C LYS A 114 2.33 8.71 10.66
N VAL A 115 2.48 7.93 9.60
CA VAL A 115 1.40 7.64 8.64
C VAL A 115 1.19 6.14 8.55
N ASP A 116 -0.04 5.70 8.41
CA ASP A 116 -0.38 4.27 8.38
C ASP A 116 -0.26 3.65 7.01
N GLN A 117 -0.38 4.47 5.96
CA GLN A 117 -0.12 4.08 4.58
C GLN A 117 0.30 5.29 3.76
N ALA A 118 1.36 5.15 2.99
CA ALA A 118 1.80 6.14 2.01
C ALA A 118 2.28 5.45 0.74
N PHE A 119 2.04 6.09 -0.40
CA PHE A 119 2.54 5.65 -1.71
C PHE A 119 2.31 6.72 -2.79
N ALA A 120 3.05 6.61 -3.89
CA ALA A 120 2.82 7.37 -5.10
C ALA A 120 1.79 6.68 -6.01
N VAL A 121 1.06 7.48 -6.80
CA VAL A 121 0.09 7.04 -7.81
C VAL A 121 0.42 7.70 -9.13
N PHE A 122 0.50 6.91 -10.20
CA PHE A 122 0.73 7.42 -11.55
C PHE A 122 -0.61 7.76 -12.23
N LEU A 123 -0.71 9.00 -12.71
CA LEU A 123 -1.85 9.48 -13.48
C LEU A 123 -1.42 9.58 -14.95
N PRO A 124 -2.05 8.83 -15.89
CA PRO A 124 -1.70 8.87 -17.32
C PRO A 124 -2.31 10.11 -18.01
N VAL A 125 -2.32 11.23 -17.29
CA VAL A 125 -2.71 12.55 -17.80
C VAL A 125 -1.48 13.43 -17.85
N LYS A 126 -1.49 14.39 -18.77
CA LYS A 126 -0.38 15.32 -18.93
C LYS A 126 -0.74 16.69 -18.41
N SER A 127 0.17 17.25 -17.64
CA SER A 127 0.12 18.63 -17.17
C SER A 127 1.17 19.47 -17.90
N VAL A 128 0.91 20.77 -17.96
CA VAL A 128 1.91 21.72 -18.45
C VAL A 128 2.88 22.03 -17.34
N GLY A 129 4.13 21.69 -17.53
CA GLY A 129 5.25 22.13 -16.68
C GLY A 129 6.12 23.14 -17.43
N VAL A 130 6.87 23.92 -16.69
CA VAL A 130 7.91 24.80 -17.21
C VAL A 130 9.23 24.38 -16.57
N THR A 131 10.17 23.93 -17.42
CA THR A 131 11.52 23.58 -16.97
C THR A 131 12.52 24.39 -17.79
N GLY A 132 13.23 25.32 -17.15
CA GLY A 132 13.98 26.34 -17.87
C GLY A 132 13.06 27.22 -18.68
N ASP A 133 13.37 27.47 -19.95
CA ASP A 133 12.57 28.29 -20.86
C ASP A 133 11.60 27.48 -21.74
N GLU A 134 11.48 26.18 -21.49
CA GLU A 134 10.65 25.30 -22.34
C GLU A 134 9.38 24.84 -21.64
N ARG A 135 8.26 24.87 -22.41
CA ARG A 135 7.02 24.21 -22.00
C ARG A 135 7.12 22.73 -22.23
N ARG A 136 6.86 21.95 -21.18
CA ARG A 136 6.80 20.48 -21.26
C ARG A 136 5.39 20.01 -20.93
N TYR A 137 5.00 18.89 -21.56
CA TYR A 137 3.76 18.19 -21.28
C TYR A 137 4.10 16.84 -20.70
N ASP A 138 4.21 16.79 -19.38
CA ASP A 138 4.71 15.63 -18.66
C ASP A 138 3.59 15.00 -17.80
N TYR A 139 3.82 13.79 -17.32
CA TYR A 139 2.84 13.04 -16.54
C TYR A 139 2.74 13.57 -15.11
N VAL A 140 1.59 13.29 -14.50
CA VAL A 140 1.31 13.70 -13.12
C VAL A 140 1.50 12.53 -12.18
N ILE A 141 2.15 12.79 -11.05
CA ILE A 141 2.23 11.88 -9.90
C ILE A 141 1.40 12.46 -8.78
N ALA A 142 0.51 11.66 -8.20
CA ALA A 142 -0.18 12.00 -6.97
C ALA A 142 0.47 11.28 -5.79
N LEU A 143 0.73 12.00 -4.71
CA LEU A 143 1.20 11.42 -3.45
C LEU A 143 -0.01 11.13 -2.56
N ARG A 144 -0.08 9.95 -2.01
CA ARG A 144 -1.10 9.56 -1.06
C ARG A 144 -0.45 9.20 0.28
N ALA A 145 -0.90 9.84 1.34
CA ALA A 145 -0.59 9.47 2.70
C ALA A 145 -1.85 9.56 3.55
N VAL A 146 -2.11 8.54 4.35
CA VAL A 146 -3.30 8.46 5.20
C VAL A 146 -2.95 8.02 6.61
N GLU A 147 -3.76 8.49 7.54
CA GLU A 147 -3.79 8.06 8.93
C GLU A 147 -5.11 7.31 9.17
N THR A 148 -5.04 6.21 9.91
CA THR A 148 -6.19 5.38 10.24
C THR A 148 -5.95 4.65 11.54
N ILE A 149 -7.02 4.32 12.27
CA ILE A 149 -6.93 3.51 13.49
C ILE A 149 -7.19 2.04 13.16
N ASP A 150 -8.13 1.76 12.27
CA ASP A 150 -8.68 0.43 12.02
C ASP A 150 -8.66 0.00 10.54
N PHE A 151 -8.10 0.83 9.66
CA PHE A 151 -8.13 0.68 8.19
C PHE A 151 -9.55 0.65 7.58
N MET A 152 -10.59 0.88 8.38
CA MET A 152 -11.98 1.01 7.91
C MET A 152 -12.33 2.46 7.62
N THR A 153 -11.83 3.37 8.46
CA THR A 153 -11.95 4.82 8.28
C THR A 153 -10.55 5.43 8.18
N ALA A 154 -10.32 6.24 7.18
CA ALA A 154 -9.03 6.88 6.95
C ALA A 154 -9.21 8.38 6.68
N ARG A 155 -8.27 9.16 7.17
CA ARG A 155 -8.13 10.58 6.82
C ARG A 155 -6.79 10.78 6.11
N TRP A 156 -6.69 11.82 5.29
CA TRP A 156 -5.41 12.19 4.71
C TRP A 156 -4.43 12.66 5.80
N ALA A 157 -3.18 12.21 5.71
CA ALA A 157 -2.14 12.59 6.66
C ALA A 157 -1.72 14.04 6.43
N ARG A 158 -1.59 14.80 7.52
CA ARG A 158 -1.15 16.20 7.48
C ARG A 158 0.38 16.27 7.47
N LEU A 159 0.97 15.93 6.33
CA LEU A 159 2.42 16.07 6.13
C LEU A 159 2.81 17.57 6.09
N PRO A 160 3.97 17.94 6.62
CA PRO A 160 4.47 19.33 6.56
C PRO A 160 4.58 19.83 5.12
N TYR A 161 4.21 21.08 4.88
CA TYR A 161 4.29 21.66 3.52
C TYR A 161 5.73 21.70 2.98
N ASP A 162 6.71 22.02 3.83
CA ASP A 162 8.13 22.02 3.44
C ASP A 162 8.61 20.63 3.01
N PHE A 163 8.09 19.58 3.66
CA PHE A 163 8.34 18.20 3.25
C PHE A 163 7.72 17.88 1.89
N LEU A 164 6.46 18.28 1.68
CA LEU A 164 5.78 18.07 0.39
C LEU A 164 6.46 18.84 -0.74
N ASP A 165 6.91 20.06 -0.48
CA ASP A 165 7.68 20.84 -1.44
C ASP A 165 8.99 20.14 -1.79
N HIS A 166 9.75 19.70 -0.78
CA HIS A 166 10.98 18.95 -0.99
C HIS A 166 10.78 17.69 -1.84
N VAL A 167 9.79 16.86 -1.49
CA VAL A 167 9.50 15.63 -2.24
C VAL A 167 9.07 15.92 -3.67
N SER A 168 8.19 16.91 -3.88
CA SER A 168 7.73 17.28 -5.22
C SER A 168 8.88 17.78 -6.09
N ASN A 169 9.76 18.62 -5.54
CA ASN A 169 10.95 19.11 -6.23
C ASN A 169 11.91 17.98 -6.61
N ARG A 170 12.13 17.00 -5.72
CA ARG A 170 12.95 15.83 -6.01
C ARG A 170 12.33 15.00 -7.16
N ILE A 171 11.04 14.69 -7.08
CA ILE A 171 10.34 13.91 -8.09
C ILE A 171 10.41 14.58 -9.46
N MET A 172 10.15 15.88 -9.54
CA MET A 172 10.19 16.62 -10.81
C MET A 172 11.60 16.77 -11.39
N ASN A 173 12.63 16.86 -10.56
CA ASN A 173 14.01 17.04 -11.02
C ASN A 173 14.73 15.72 -11.31
N GLU A 174 14.43 14.65 -10.57
CA GLU A 174 15.12 13.36 -10.69
C GLU A 174 14.44 12.43 -11.70
N ILE A 175 13.13 12.61 -11.97
CA ILE A 175 12.37 11.73 -12.87
C ILE A 175 12.01 12.47 -14.14
N SER A 176 12.56 12.02 -15.27
CA SER A 176 12.16 12.54 -16.57
C SER A 176 10.69 12.26 -16.86
N ARG A 177 10.00 13.21 -17.53
CA ARG A 177 8.60 13.10 -17.97
C ARG A 177 7.57 13.22 -16.84
N VAL A 178 7.92 13.82 -15.69
CA VAL A 178 7.00 14.18 -14.59
C VAL A 178 7.03 15.69 -14.40
N SER A 179 5.85 16.29 -14.17
CA SER A 179 5.69 17.73 -13.90
C SER A 179 4.63 17.99 -12.82
#